data_f36b025960f0b86a6b9c97cecb59b6b1
#
_entry.id   f36b025960f0b86a6b9c97cecb59b6b1
#
_cell.length_a   1.000
_cell.length_b   1.000
_cell.length_c   1.000
_cell.angle_alpha   90.00
_cell.angle_beta   90.00
_cell.angle_gamma   90.00
#
_symmetry.space_group_name_H-M   'P 1'
#
loop_
_entity.id
_entity.type
_entity.pdbx_description
1 polymer ?
#
loop_
_entity_poly.entity_id
_entity_poly.type
_entity_poly.pdbx_seq_one_letter_code
_entity_poly.pdbx_strand_id
1 'polypeptide(L)'
;FIYRVLINLILIISPVIIFFRLFKKKEHPSRFKEKFGFFTKRKIDGKLIWFHGASVGEILSIIPIIEKLENNKEIKQILITSNTLSSSKILSDFKFKKTIHQFFPIDTNYHTKKFLDYWKPSIAIFVDSEIWPNMISNIKENSISLILMNARITDKSFKKWKLFNSTAKTFFQKFDI
;
A
#
# COMPACT_ATOMS: atom_id res chain seq x y z
N PHE A 1 1.06 14.98 14.26
CA PHE A 1 2.09 15.97 13.92
C PHE A 1 3.48 15.30 13.83
N ILE A 2 3.98 14.67 14.88
CA ILE A 2 5.33 14.05 14.96
C ILE A 2 5.59 13.08 13.80
N TYR A 3 4.66 12.19 13.49
CA TYR A 3 4.80 11.25 12.37
C TYR A 3 5.04 11.97 11.03
N ARG A 4 4.30 13.05 10.78
CA ARG A 4 4.45 13.84 9.52
C ARG A 4 5.83 14.49 9.41
N VAL A 5 6.38 14.96 10.52
CA VAL A 5 7.75 15.51 10.54
C VAL A 5 8.76 14.41 10.23
N LEU A 6 8.67 13.27 10.92
CA LEU A 6 9.59 12.15 10.73
C LEU A 6 9.55 11.59 9.29
N ILE A 7 8.38 11.41 8.71
CA ILE A 7 8.28 10.87 7.35
C ILE A 7 8.81 11.86 6.29
N ASN A 8 8.68 13.18 6.52
CA ASN A 8 9.27 14.18 5.65
C ASN A 8 10.80 14.21 5.77
N LEU A 9 11.36 14.00 6.95
CA LEU A 9 12.82 13.82 7.12
C LEU A 9 13.30 12.56 6.37
N ILE A 10 12.57 11.46 6.48
CA ILE A 10 12.86 10.23 5.71
C ILE A 10 12.80 10.52 4.21
N LEU A 11 11.86 11.34 3.73
CA LEU A 11 11.79 11.73 2.33
C LEU A 11 13.07 12.44 1.86
N ILE A 12 13.62 13.35 2.67
CA ILE A 12 14.87 14.08 2.34
C ILE A 12 16.05 13.10 2.22
N ILE A 13 16.12 12.10 3.10
CA ILE A 13 17.21 11.11 3.10
C ILE A 13 16.97 9.98 2.08
N SER A 14 15.72 9.82 1.61
CA SER A 14 15.32 8.70 0.75
C SER A 14 16.12 8.56 -0.55
N PRO A 15 16.60 9.61 -1.24
CA PRO A 15 17.46 9.46 -2.43
C PRO A 15 18.75 8.69 -2.12
N VAL A 16 19.37 8.98 -0.97
CA VAL A 16 20.59 8.31 -0.52
C VAL A 16 20.28 6.83 -0.20
N ILE A 17 19.20 6.57 0.50
CA ILE A 17 18.77 5.21 0.84
C ILE A 17 18.51 4.42 -0.46
N ILE A 18 17.80 5.00 -1.43
CA ILE A 18 17.47 4.33 -2.69
C ILE A 18 18.73 4.10 -3.51
N PHE A 19 19.67 5.04 -3.55
CA PHE A 19 20.96 4.85 -4.22
C PHE A 19 21.69 3.61 -3.70
N PHE A 20 21.84 3.49 -2.35
CA PHE A 20 22.45 2.30 -1.75
C PHE A 20 21.66 1.02 -2.01
N ARG A 21 20.33 1.10 -2.04
CA ARG A 21 19.47 -0.06 -2.33
C ARG A 21 19.57 -0.49 -3.78
N LEU A 22 19.70 0.44 -4.72
CA LEU A 22 19.96 0.16 -6.14
C LEU A 22 21.30 -0.53 -6.32
N PHE A 23 22.36 0.03 -5.68
CA PHE A 23 23.69 -0.57 -5.73
C PHE A 23 23.70 -2.01 -5.19
N LYS A 24 22.98 -2.27 -4.12
CA LYS A 24 22.79 -3.61 -3.53
C LYS A 24 21.76 -4.49 -4.27
N LYS A 25 21.25 -4.08 -5.43
CA LYS A 25 20.21 -4.78 -6.22
C LYS A 25 18.95 -5.11 -5.39
N LYS A 26 18.64 -4.31 -4.37
CA LYS A 26 17.45 -4.45 -3.50
C LYS A 26 16.30 -3.55 -3.92
N GLU A 27 16.47 -2.82 -5.05
CA GLU A 27 15.46 -1.92 -5.59
C GLU A 27 15.35 -2.12 -7.10
N HIS A 28 14.19 -1.81 -7.68
CA HIS A 28 14.00 -1.93 -9.12
C HIS A 28 14.62 -0.73 -9.84
N PRO A 29 15.51 -0.92 -10.83
CA PRO A 29 16.31 0.16 -11.41
C PRO A 29 15.50 1.29 -12.08
N SER A 30 14.33 1.01 -12.63
CA SER A 30 13.48 2.02 -13.28
C SER A 30 12.22 2.35 -12.47
N ARG A 31 11.66 1.36 -11.75
CA ARG A 31 10.37 1.50 -11.04
C ARG A 31 10.47 2.06 -9.63
N PHE A 32 11.68 2.28 -9.07
CA PHE A 32 11.84 2.93 -7.75
C PHE A 32 11.14 4.30 -7.69
N LYS A 33 11.02 4.99 -8.83
CA LYS A 33 10.33 6.28 -8.97
C LYS A 33 8.85 6.21 -8.56
N GLU A 34 8.22 5.02 -8.61
CA GLU A 34 6.84 4.81 -8.19
C GLU A 34 6.65 5.18 -6.71
N LYS A 35 7.68 4.99 -5.87
CA LYS A 35 7.68 5.37 -4.45
C LYS A 35 7.60 6.89 -4.24
N PHE A 36 7.96 7.66 -5.25
CA PHE A 36 7.87 9.14 -5.28
C PHE A 36 6.65 9.64 -6.06
N GLY A 37 5.63 8.81 -6.21
CA GLY A 37 4.37 9.19 -6.87
C GLY A 37 4.47 9.34 -8.39
N PHE A 38 5.41 8.62 -9.03
CA PHE A 38 5.37 8.41 -10.47
C PHE A 38 4.57 7.15 -10.79
N PHE A 39 3.83 7.17 -11.88
CA PHE A 39 2.98 6.06 -12.29
C PHE A 39 3.58 5.42 -13.55
N THR A 40 3.94 4.14 -13.47
CA THR A 40 4.45 3.36 -14.61
C THR A 40 3.37 2.49 -15.23
N LYS A 41 2.22 2.39 -14.58
CA LYS A 41 1.06 1.63 -15.03
C LYS A 41 -0.10 2.57 -15.31
N ARG A 42 -0.91 2.21 -16.30
CA ARG A 42 -2.10 2.98 -16.67
C ARG A 42 -3.30 2.54 -15.83
N LYS A 43 -4.04 3.50 -15.33
CA LYS A 43 -5.36 3.28 -14.76
C LYS A 43 -6.36 3.00 -15.90
N ILE A 44 -7.23 2.01 -15.68
CA ILE A 44 -8.39 1.71 -16.53
C ILE A 44 -9.63 2.29 -15.85
N ASP A 45 -10.50 2.93 -16.62
CA ASP A 45 -11.73 3.50 -16.08
C ASP A 45 -12.70 2.42 -15.62
N GLY A 46 -13.35 2.66 -14.48
CA GLY A 46 -14.29 1.78 -13.83
C GLY A 46 -13.85 1.31 -12.46
N LYS A 47 -14.49 0.27 -11.94
CA LYS A 47 -14.29 -0.23 -10.59
C LYS A 47 -12.89 -0.81 -10.41
N LEU A 48 -12.09 -0.17 -9.55
CA LEU A 48 -10.75 -0.59 -9.16
C LEU A 48 -10.75 -1.06 -7.71
N ILE A 49 -10.24 -2.26 -7.47
CA ILE A 49 -9.97 -2.78 -6.13
C ILE A 49 -8.47 -2.67 -5.87
N TRP A 50 -8.09 -2.10 -4.74
CA TRP A 50 -6.71 -1.93 -4.37
C TRP A 50 -6.36 -2.80 -3.15
N PHE A 51 -5.32 -3.63 -3.31
CA PHE A 51 -4.69 -4.39 -2.23
C PHE A 51 -3.31 -3.82 -1.91
N HIS A 52 -3.00 -3.73 -0.62
CA HIS A 52 -1.67 -3.40 -0.15
C HIS A 52 -1.14 -4.47 0.79
N GLY A 53 0.05 -5.00 0.47
CA GLY A 53 0.80 -5.90 1.34
C GLY A 53 2.29 -5.66 1.15
N ALA A 54 3.03 -5.47 2.24
CA ALA A 54 4.44 -5.08 2.17
C ALA A 54 5.36 -6.24 1.79
N SER A 55 5.03 -7.44 2.22
CA SER A 55 5.87 -8.63 2.12
C SER A 55 5.37 -9.64 1.09
N VAL A 56 6.24 -10.58 0.74
CA VAL A 56 5.91 -11.72 -0.14
C VAL A 56 4.78 -12.57 0.46
N GLY A 57 4.85 -12.87 1.76
CA GLY A 57 3.84 -13.69 2.43
C GLY A 57 2.45 -13.05 2.41
N GLU A 58 2.37 -11.74 2.67
CA GLU A 58 1.12 -10.98 2.59
C GLU A 58 0.54 -11.01 1.17
N ILE A 59 1.38 -10.81 0.15
CA ILE A 59 0.93 -10.87 -1.26
C ILE A 59 0.42 -12.27 -1.61
N LEU A 60 1.14 -13.32 -1.22
CA LEU A 60 0.70 -14.70 -1.49
C LEU A 60 -0.61 -15.05 -0.78
N SER A 61 -0.85 -14.51 0.40
CA SER A 61 -2.09 -14.77 1.15
C SER A 61 -3.35 -14.26 0.47
N ILE A 62 -3.24 -13.25 -0.39
CA ILE A 62 -4.38 -12.66 -1.11
C ILE A 62 -4.58 -13.22 -2.53
N ILE A 63 -3.63 -14.00 -3.05
CA ILE A 63 -3.73 -14.57 -4.41
C ILE A 63 -5.05 -15.30 -4.66
N PRO A 64 -5.55 -16.19 -3.77
CA PRO A 64 -6.83 -16.88 -4.02
C PRO A 64 -8.02 -15.92 -4.15
N ILE A 65 -7.98 -14.79 -3.48
CA ILE A 65 -9.02 -13.76 -3.57
C ILE A 65 -8.89 -13.03 -4.91
N ILE A 66 -7.68 -12.67 -5.31
CA ILE A 66 -7.40 -12.00 -6.59
C ILE A 66 -7.87 -12.87 -7.75
N GLU A 67 -7.59 -14.17 -7.74
CA GLU A 67 -8.03 -15.11 -8.77
C GLU A 67 -9.56 -15.14 -8.94
N LYS A 68 -10.30 -15.07 -7.84
CA LYS A 68 -11.77 -14.96 -7.89
C LYS A 68 -12.21 -13.62 -8.47
N LEU A 69 -11.57 -12.52 -8.07
CA LEU A 69 -11.90 -11.17 -8.52
C LEU A 69 -11.53 -10.93 -10.00
N GLU A 70 -10.50 -11.61 -10.52
CA GLU A 70 -10.11 -11.57 -11.94
C GLU A 70 -11.27 -12.00 -12.85
N ASN A 71 -12.12 -12.94 -12.39
CA ASN A 71 -13.28 -13.44 -13.12
C ASN A 71 -14.54 -12.57 -12.98
N ASN A 72 -14.55 -11.59 -12.06
CA ASN A 72 -15.70 -10.72 -11.86
C ASN A 72 -15.77 -9.64 -12.94
N LYS A 73 -16.87 -9.61 -13.73
CA LYS A 73 -17.06 -8.68 -14.86
C LYS A 73 -17.21 -7.22 -14.45
N GLU A 74 -17.66 -6.94 -13.24
CA GLU A 74 -17.82 -5.59 -12.72
C GLU A 74 -16.47 -4.93 -12.39
N ILE A 75 -15.45 -5.73 -12.03
CA ILE A 75 -14.13 -5.24 -11.70
C ILE A 75 -13.35 -5.03 -12.99
N LYS A 76 -12.90 -3.81 -13.21
CA LYS A 76 -12.12 -3.44 -14.40
C LYS A 76 -10.62 -3.56 -14.16
N GLN A 77 -10.17 -3.31 -12.93
CA GLN A 77 -8.76 -3.37 -12.59
C GLN A 77 -8.56 -3.76 -11.13
N ILE A 78 -7.51 -4.52 -10.86
CA ILE A 78 -7.03 -4.82 -9.51
C ILE A 78 -5.62 -4.24 -9.40
N LEU A 79 -5.43 -3.36 -8.43
CA LEU A 79 -4.12 -2.79 -8.12
C LEU A 79 -3.55 -3.51 -6.91
N ILE A 80 -2.34 -4.03 -7.03
CA ILE A 80 -1.57 -4.54 -5.90
C ILE A 80 -0.40 -3.60 -5.66
N THR A 81 -0.23 -3.15 -4.43
CA THR A 81 0.97 -2.41 -4.04
C THR A 81 1.81 -3.18 -3.03
N SER A 82 3.12 -3.07 -3.17
CA SER A 82 4.07 -3.65 -2.20
C SER A 82 5.32 -2.77 -2.03
N ASN A 83 6.12 -3.10 -1.01
CA ASN A 83 7.31 -2.33 -0.67
C ASN A 83 8.61 -2.95 -1.18
N THR A 84 8.60 -4.24 -1.56
CA THR A 84 9.82 -4.99 -1.86
C THR A 84 9.91 -5.44 -3.32
N LEU A 85 11.14 -5.55 -3.81
CA LEU A 85 11.40 -6.09 -5.13
C LEU A 85 10.96 -7.56 -5.26
N SER A 86 11.12 -8.34 -4.19
CA SER A 86 10.71 -9.76 -4.16
C SER A 86 9.20 -9.92 -4.33
N SER A 87 8.39 -9.09 -3.66
CA SER A 87 6.94 -9.08 -3.82
C SER A 87 6.50 -8.77 -5.24
N SER A 88 7.18 -7.81 -5.89
CA SER A 88 6.92 -7.48 -7.30
C SER A 88 7.26 -8.62 -8.25
N LYS A 89 8.36 -9.34 -8.00
CA LYS A 89 8.78 -10.48 -8.83
C LYS A 89 7.78 -11.64 -8.74
N ILE A 90 7.35 -12.00 -7.53
CA ILE A 90 6.38 -13.08 -7.34
C ILE A 90 5.08 -12.82 -8.10
N LEU A 91 4.60 -11.59 -8.10
CA LEU A 91 3.39 -11.24 -8.84
C LEU A 91 3.54 -11.43 -10.36
N SER A 92 4.75 -11.32 -10.91
CA SER A 92 4.98 -11.56 -12.34
C SER A 92 4.86 -13.03 -12.77
N ASP A 93 4.90 -13.96 -11.82
CA ASP A 93 4.73 -15.39 -12.10
C ASP A 93 3.26 -15.76 -12.32
N PHE A 94 2.34 -14.90 -11.88
CA PHE A 94 0.90 -15.08 -12.10
C PHE A 94 0.44 -14.43 -13.40
N LYS A 95 -0.32 -15.16 -14.21
CA LYS A 95 -0.86 -14.69 -15.50
C LYS A 95 -2.19 -13.94 -15.32
N PHE A 96 -2.19 -12.88 -14.53
CA PHE A 96 -3.37 -12.04 -14.33
C PHE A 96 -3.63 -11.13 -15.55
N LYS A 97 -4.91 -10.87 -15.83
CA LYS A 97 -5.35 -10.03 -16.94
C LYS A 97 -5.72 -8.62 -16.51
N LYS A 98 -6.33 -8.48 -15.34
CA LYS A 98 -6.80 -7.20 -14.77
C LYS A 98 -5.92 -6.68 -13.64
N THR A 99 -5.04 -7.54 -13.11
CA THR A 99 -4.20 -7.21 -11.95
C THR A 99 -2.89 -6.61 -12.39
N ILE A 100 -2.56 -5.49 -11.79
CA ILE A 100 -1.30 -4.78 -11.99
C ILE A 100 -0.61 -4.55 -10.66
N HIS A 101 0.71 -4.41 -10.70
CA HIS A 101 1.52 -4.08 -9.53
C HIS A 101 2.17 -2.71 -9.66
N GLN A 102 2.15 -1.96 -8.55
CA GLN A 102 2.92 -0.73 -8.35
C GLN A 102 3.59 -0.75 -6.97
N PHE A 103 4.77 -0.13 -6.85
CA PHE A 103 5.37 0.07 -5.54
C PHE A 103 4.57 1.11 -4.75
N PHE A 104 4.39 0.83 -3.45
CA PHE A 104 3.69 1.72 -2.54
C PHE A 104 4.43 3.05 -2.40
N PRO A 105 3.75 4.20 -2.44
CA PRO A 105 4.38 5.50 -2.30
C PRO A 105 4.92 5.71 -0.87
N ILE A 106 5.92 6.57 -0.72
CA ILE A 106 6.34 7.05 0.59
C ILE A 106 5.15 7.72 1.26
N ASP A 107 4.87 7.37 2.52
CA ASP A 107 3.67 7.78 3.26
C ASP A 107 3.70 9.27 3.69
N THR A 108 4.10 10.18 2.80
CA THR A 108 3.89 11.61 3.01
C THR A 108 2.50 12.01 2.56
N ASN A 109 1.96 13.07 3.13
CA ASN A 109 0.62 13.56 2.76
C ASN A 109 0.52 13.88 1.25
N TYR A 110 1.57 14.45 0.66
CA TYR A 110 1.62 14.78 -0.77
C TYR A 110 1.58 13.54 -1.66
N HIS A 111 2.46 12.55 -1.40
CA HIS A 111 2.55 11.37 -2.27
C HIS A 111 1.33 10.47 -2.15
N THR A 112 0.75 10.37 -0.96
CA THR A 112 -0.47 9.58 -0.74
C THR A 112 -1.69 10.22 -1.40
N LYS A 113 -1.85 11.54 -1.32
CA LYS A 113 -2.91 12.25 -2.07
C LYS A 113 -2.76 12.06 -3.57
N LYS A 114 -1.56 12.31 -4.10
CA LYS A 114 -1.26 12.11 -5.53
C LYS A 114 -1.55 10.68 -6.00
N PHE A 115 -1.26 9.69 -5.16
CA PHE A 115 -1.56 8.28 -5.44
C PHE A 115 -3.07 8.04 -5.52
N LEU A 116 -3.84 8.52 -4.54
CA LEU A 116 -5.29 8.35 -4.51
C LEU A 116 -5.99 9.12 -5.63
N ASP A 117 -5.53 10.33 -5.95
CA ASP A 117 -6.06 11.13 -7.07
C ASP A 117 -5.89 10.44 -8.42
N TYR A 118 -4.78 9.74 -8.61
CA TYR A 118 -4.53 9.00 -9.84
C TYR A 118 -5.31 7.69 -9.90
N TRP A 119 -5.22 6.85 -8.87
CA TRP A 119 -5.80 5.51 -8.89
C TRP A 119 -7.31 5.50 -8.59
N LYS A 120 -7.80 6.40 -7.75
CA LYS A 120 -9.22 6.52 -7.33
C LYS A 120 -9.84 5.13 -7.05
N PRO A 121 -9.30 4.34 -6.14
CA PRO A 121 -9.82 3.01 -5.87
C PRO A 121 -11.23 3.08 -5.29
N SER A 122 -12.08 2.12 -5.67
CA SER A 122 -13.42 1.99 -5.09
C SER A 122 -13.37 1.42 -3.67
N ILE A 123 -12.34 0.61 -3.40
CA ILE A 123 -12.08 0.01 -2.09
C ILE A 123 -10.57 -0.22 -1.93
N ALA A 124 -10.06 0.00 -0.74
CA ALA A 124 -8.69 -0.28 -0.33
C ALA A 124 -8.67 -1.41 0.70
N ILE A 125 -7.84 -2.42 0.48
CA ILE A 125 -7.72 -3.59 1.35
C ILE A 125 -6.25 -3.71 1.75
N PHE A 126 -5.97 -3.47 3.04
CA PHE A 126 -4.63 -3.60 3.60
C PHE A 126 -4.50 -4.95 4.29
N VAL A 127 -3.35 -5.57 4.14
CA VAL A 127 -3.11 -6.94 4.61
C VAL A 127 -2.19 -6.93 5.82
N ASP A 128 -2.52 -7.74 6.82
CA ASP A 128 -1.74 -7.94 8.04
C ASP A 128 -1.63 -6.68 8.91
N SER A 129 -0.43 -6.20 9.17
CA SER A 129 -0.15 -5.08 10.08
C SER A 129 0.25 -3.79 9.35
N GLU A 130 -0.16 -3.62 8.11
CA GLU A 130 0.20 -2.49 7.26
C GLU A 130 -0.54 -1.22 7.66
N ILE A 131 0.07 -0.47 8.58
CA ILE A 131 -0.47 0.77 9.14
C ILE A 131 0.32 1.97 8.63
N TRP A 132 -0.27 2.72 7.68
CA TRP A 132 0.31 3.89 7.04
C TRP A 132 -0.53 5.13 7.35
N PRO A 133 -0.17 5.94 8.36
CA PRO A 133 -1.04 6.97 8.94
C PRO A 133 -1.55 8.02 7.95
N ASN A 134 -0.70 8.53 7.04
CA ASN A 134 -1.14 9.52 6.07
C ASN A 134 -2.02 8.88 5.00
N MET A 135 -1.65 7.72 4.48
CA MET A 135 -2.45 7.00 3.48
C MET A 135 -3.84 6.67 4.02
N ILE A 136 -3.92 6.08 5.22
CA ILE A 136 -5.20 5.72 5.86
C ILE A 136 -6.06 6.97 6.09
N SER A 137 -5.46 8.08 6.53
CA SER A 137 -6.20 9.33 6.70
C SER A 137 -6.75 9.85 5.38
N ASN A 138 -5.92 9.87 4.34
CA ASN A 138 -6.33 10.35 3.02
C ASN A 138 -7.35 9.43 2.34
N ILE A 139 -7.31 8.11 2.57
CA ILE A 139 -8.34 7.17 2.11
C ILE A 139 -9.70 7.57 2.69
N LYS A 140 -9.77 7.85 4.00
CA LYS A 140 -11.01 8.27 4.65
C LYS A 140 -11.47 9.66 4.24
N GLU A 141 -10.54 10.62 4.07
CA GLU A 141 -10.85 11.96 3.53
C GLU A 141 -11.49 11.88 2.13
N ASN A 142 -11.16 10.87 1.33
CA ASN A 142 -11.74 10.63 0.01
C ASN A 142 -12.95 9.68 0.04
N SER A 143 -13.49 9.34 1.21
CA SER A 143 -14.64 8.44 1.37
C SER A 143 -14.47 7.06 0.70
N ILE A 144 -13.23 6.58 0.63
CA ILE A 144 -12.91 5.26 0.09
C ILE A 144 -13.06 4.25 1.23
N SER A 145 -13.77 3.14 0.98
CA SER A 145 -13.88 2.04 1.94
C SER A 145 -12.51 1.42 2.20
N LEU A 146 -12.19 1.22 3.49
CA LEU A 146 -10.91 0.69 3.93
C LEU A 146 -11.10 -0.55 4.80
N ILE A 147 -10.54 -1.67 4.34
CA ILE A 147 -10.58 -2.96 5.03
C ILE A 147 -9.18 -3.34 5.49
N LEU A 148 -9.07 -3.86 6.72
CA LEU A 148 -7.85 -4.50 7.20
C LEU A 148 -8.08 -6.02 7.20
N MET A 149 -7.43 -6.73 6.29
CA MET A 149 -7.57 -8.16 6.11
C MET A 149 -6.45 -8.92 6.83
N ASN A 150 -6.79 -10.05 7.46
CA ASN A 150 -5.83 -10.91 8.16
C ASN A 150 -5.01 -10.14 9.21
N ALA A 151 -5.66 -9.20 9.89
CA ALA A 151 -5.03 -8.33 10.88
C ALA A 151 -4.33 -9.13 11.99
N ARG A 152 -3.07 -8.82 12.22
CA ARG A 152 -2.28 -9.42 13.30
C ARG A 152 -1.66 -8.33 14.14
N ILE A 153 -1.63 -8.56 15.44
CA ILE A 153 -0.92 -7.71 16.38
C ILE A 153 -0.06 -8.58 17.29
N THR A 154 1.20 -8.22 17.40
CA THR A 154 2.09 -8.88 18.38
C THR A 154 1.88 -8.28 19.76
N ASP A 155 2.16 -9.05 20.82
CA ASP A 155 2.07 -8.56 22.22
C ASP A 155 2.89 -7.28 22.43
N LYS A 156 4.07 -7.20 21.79
CA LYS A 156 4.93 -6.01 21.84
C LYS A 156 4.25 -4.80 21.20
N SER A 157 3.63 -4.98 20.04
CA SER A 157 2.89 -3.92 19.36
C SER A 157 1.63 -3.54 20.12
N PHE A 158 0.89 -4.52 20.64
CA PHE A 158 -0.28 -4.28 21.47
C PHE A 158 0.05 -3.42 22.70
N LYS A 159 1.11 -3.78 23.45
CA LYS A 159 1.57 -2.98 24.59
C LYS A 159 1.91 -1.54 24.21
N LYS A 160 2.56 -1.33 23.06
CA LYS A 160 2.85 0.02 22.56
C LYS A 160 1.58 0.80 22.20
N TRP A 161 0.65 0.18 21.48
CA TRP A 161 -0.62 0.82 21.13
C TRP A 161 -1.46 1.16 22.37
N LYS A 162 -1.40 0.32 23.41
CA LYS A 162 -2.07 0.59 24.70
C LYS A 162 -1.56 1.85 25.39
N LEU A 163 -0.25 2.18 25.25
CA LEU A 163 0.31 3.43 25.79
C LEU A 163 -0.28 4.68 25.10
N PHE A 164 -0.70 4.56 23.84
CA PHE A 164 -1.30 5.64 23.05
C PHE A 164 -2.77 5.34 22.71
N ASN A 165 -3.54 4.91 23.71
CA ASN A 165 -4.89 4.37 23.55
C ASN A 165 -5.82 5.28 22.73
N SER A 166 -5.87 6.58 23.01
CA SER A 166 -6.71 7.53 22.26
C SER A 166 -6.34 7.60 20.77
N THR A 167 -5.03 7.67 20.49
CA THR A 167 -4.50 7.68 19.12
C THR A 167 -4.80 6.36 18.42
N ALA A 168 -4.59 5.23 19.10
CA ALA A 168 -4.90 3.91 18.59
C ALA A 168 -6.39 3.80 18.22
N LYS A 169 -7.28 4.16 19.12
CA LYS A 169 -8.74 4.13 18.90
C LYS A 169 -9.12 4.97 17.67
N THR A 170 -8.70 6.24 17.64
CA THR A 170 -8.99 7.14 16.51
C THR A 170 -8.45 6.59 15.18
N PHE A 171 -7.35 5.84 15.24
CA PHE A 171 -6.71 5.29 14.05
C PHE A 171 -7.42 4.03 13.55
N PHE A 172 -7.68 3.07 14.45
CA PHE A 172 -8.34 1.81 14.08
C PHE A 172 -9.82 2.00 13.71
N GLN A 173 -10.49 3.02 14.22
CA GLN A 173 -11.84 3.39 13.80
C GLN A 173 -11.94 3.86 12.33
N LYS A 174 -10.81 4.08 11.65
CA LYS A 174 -10.81 4.42 10.22
C LYS A 174 -10.99 3.20 9.30
N PHE A 175 -10.82 2.00 9.83
CA PHE A 175 -11.14 0.79 9.09
C PHE A 175 -12.64 0.52 9.19
N ASP A 176 -13.25 0.08 8.09
CA ASP A 176 -14.68 -0.22 8.03
C ASP A 176 -14.96 -1.64 8.54
N ILE A 177 -13.97 -2.54 8.43
CA ILE A 177 -13.97 -3.93 8.92
C ILE A 177 -12.54 -4.29 9.33
#